data_a952239fca7d2a89ab6814b725f06c71
#
_entry.id   a952239fca7d2a89ab6814b725f06c71
#
_cell.length_a   1.000
_cell.length_b   1.000
_cell.length_c   1.000
_cell.angle_alpha   90.00
_cell.angle_beta   90.00
_cell.angle_gamma   90.00
#
_symmetry.space_group_name_H-M   'P 1'
#
loop_
_entity.id
_entity.type
_entity.pdbx_description
1 polymer ?
#
loop_
_entity_poly.entity_id
_entity_poly.type
_entity_poly.pdbx_seq_one_letter_code
_entity_poly.pdbx_strand_id
1 'polypeptide(L)'
;MAIDETKCVGCYACRVACQNQNGLRANEAYNHLEEREYGQFPNFTREFLPVQCQHCDTPPCVAVCPTGASHKRKDGIVLVNEKDCIGCKYCIAACPYNVRIIKKEGYIKKCRFCLEFIEKGEKPACLTTCMTGVRIFGDLDDPNSEVSRFIVRNKLKQYKAEMNTRPRVYYKKA
;
A
#
# COMPACT_ATOMS: atom_id res chain seq x y z
N MET A 1 1.60 8.58 1.94
CA MET A 1 0.30 8.48 1.19
C MET A 1 -0.86 8.60 2.16
N ALA A 2 -1.96 9.22 1.75
CA ALA A 2 -3.22 9.22 2.50
C ALA A 2 -4.33 8.56 1.65
N ILE A 3 -5.29 7.95 2.32
CA ILE A 3 -6.43 7.24 1.71
C ILE A 3 -7.71 7.73 2.41
N ASP A 4 -8.64 8.25 1.63
CA ASP A 4 -9.99 8.64 2.08
C ASP A 4 -10.95 7.49 1.77
N GLU A 5 -11.21 6.62 2.76
CA GLU A 5 -12.11 5.46 2.61
C GLU A 5 -13.53 5.91 2.23
N THR A 6 -13.97 7.08 2.71
CA THR A 6 -15.34 7.58 2.48
C THR A 6 -15.67 7.79 1.00
N LYS A 7 -14.64 7.90 0.16
CA LYS A 7 -14.76 8.09 -1.29
C LYS A 7 -14.62 6.81 -2.10
N CYS A 8 -14.27 5.67 -1.46
CA CYS A 8 -14.03 4.43 -2.16
C CYS A 8 -15.35 3.75 -2.55
N VAL A 9 -15.57 3.56 -3.83
CA VAL A 9 -16.77 2.91 -4.39
C VAL A 9 -16.54 1.44 -4.79
N GLY A 10 -15.39 0.86 -4.42
CA GLY A 10 -15.10 -0.55 -4.71
C GLY A 10 -14.92 -0.91 -6.19
N CYS A 11 -14.59 0.05 -7.06
CA CYS A 11 -14.54 -0.18 -8.51
C CYS A 11 -13.34 -1.00 -9.00
N TYR A 12 -12.37 -1.33 -8.14
CA TYR A 12 -11.14 -2.10 -8.45
C TYR A 12 -10.22 -1.50 -9.53
N ALA A 13 -10.50 -0.33 -10.09
CA ALA A 13 -9.66 0.31 -11.12
C ALA A 13 -8.19 0.46 -10.67
N CYS A 14 -7.95 0.80 -9.41
CA CYS A 14 -6.60 0.90 -8.83
C CYS A 14 -5.84 -0.45 -8.83
N ARG A 15 -6.56 -1.58 -8.71
CA ARG A 15 -5.97 -2.93 -8.79
C ARG A 15 -5.57 -3.25 -10.23
N VAL A 16 -6.48 -3.03 -11.18
CA VAL A 16 -6.23 -3.27 -12.61
C VAL A 16 -5.08 -2.41 -13.13
N ALA A 17 -5.06 -1.10 -12.81
CA ALA A 17 -3.97 -0.21 -13.17
C ALA A 17 -2.62 -0.66 -12.58
N CYS A 18 -2.61 -1.12 -11.32
CA CYS A 18 -1.42 -1.67 -10.69
C CYS A 18 -0.94 -2.96 -11.36
N GLN A 19 -1.86 -3.84 -11.76
CA GLN A 19 -1.54 -5.07 -12.48
C GLN A 19 -0.90 -4.77 -13.84
N ASN A 20 -1.51 -3.89 -14.61
CA ASN A 20 -1.00 -3.47 -15.92
C ASN A 20 0.39 -2.84 -15.81
N GLN A 21 0.56 -1.87 -14.91
CA GLN A 21 1.82 -1.14 -14.71
C GLN A 21 2.98 -2.05 -14.27
N ASN A 22 2.70 -3.10 -13.50
CA ASN A 22 3.73 -3.96 -12.91
C ASN A 22 3.83 -5.34 -13.60
N GLY A 23 3.16 -5.56 -14.72
CA GLY A 23 3.15 -6.84 -15.45
C GLY A 23 2.69 -8.00 -14.56
N LEU A 24 1.63 -7.80 -13.78
CA LEU A 24 1.10 -8.82 -12.88
C LEU A 24 0.04 -9.67 -13.58
N ARG A 25 -0.08 -10.93 -13.18
CA ARG A 25 -1.15 -11.82 -13.65
C ARG A 25 -2.47 -11.43 -13.00
N ALA A 26 -3.58 -11.92 -13.55
CA ALA A 26 -4.93 -11.63 -13.04
C ALA A 26 -5.14 -12.00 -11.57
N ASN A 27 -4.49 -13.06 -11.08
CA ASN A 27 -4.54 -13.51 -9.69
C ASN A 27 -3.50 -12.83 -8.77
N GLU A 28 -2.59 -12.03 -9.32
CA GLU A 28 -1.57 -11.31 -8.57
C GLU A 28 -2.03 -9.85 -8.33
N ALA A 29 -1.75 -9.31 -7.17
CA ALA A 29 -2.02 -7.90 -6.88
C ALA A 29 -1.08 -7.36 -5.80
N TYR A 30 -0.63 -6.11 -5.95
CA TYR A 30 0.12 -5.39 -4.91
C TYR A 30 -0.81 -4.57 -4.02
N ASN A 31 -2.07 -4.44 -4.39
CA ASN A 31 -3.12 -3.85 -3.59
C ASN A 31 -4.38 -4.73 -3.65
N HIS A 32 -5.18 -4.66 -2.62
CA HIS A 32 -6.49 -5.30 -2.54
C HIS A 32 -7.48 -4.37 -1.85
N LEU A 33 -8.75 -4.68 -1.94
CA LEU A 33 -9.80 -4.05 -1.16
C LEU A 33 -10.24 -5.02 -0.08
N GLU A 34 -10.27 -4.57 1.16
CA GLU A 34 -11.01 -5.24 2.22
C GLU A 34 -12.43 -4.71 2.19
N GLU A 35 -13.38 -5.60 2.01
CA GLU A 35 -14.80 -5.28 2.03
C GLU A 35 -15.35 -5.51 3.43
N ARG A 36 -16.08 -4.54 3.95
CA ARG A 36 -16.71 -4.60 5.27
C ARG A 36 -18.18 -4.35 5.10
N GLU A 37 -18.96 -5.21 5.68
CA GLU A 37 -20.42 -5.14 5.64
C GLU A 37 -20.99 -4.94 7.04
N TYR A 38 -21.92 -4.01 7.17
CA TYR A 38 -22.56 -3.66 8.43
C TYR A 38 -24.06 -3.59 8.28
N GLY A 39 -24.78 -3.88 9.38
CA GLY A 39 -26.24 -3.81 9.44
C GLY A 39 -26.92 -5.07 8.91
N GLN A 40 -28.23 -4.95 8.76
CA GLN A 40 -29.14 -5.99 8.23
C GLN A 40 -30.11 -5.36 7.25
N PHE A 41 -30.59 -6.14 6.29
CA PHE A 41 -31.59 -5.65 5.35
C PHE A 41 -32.82 -5.10 6.09
N PRO A 42 -33.37 -3.92 5.69
CA PRO A 42 -32.97 -3.07 4.55
C PRO A 42 -31.85 -2.06 4.85
N ASN A 43 -31.37 -1.94 6.09
CA ASN A 43 -30.36 -0.97 6.53
C ASN A 43 -28.94 -1.58 6.45
N PHE A 44 -28.46 -1.79 5.22
CA PHE A 44 -27.17 -2.41 4.94
C PHE A 44 -26.18 -1.39 4.38
N THR A 45 -24.94 -1.42 4.90
CA THR A 45 -23.85 -0.56 4.44
C THR A 45 -22.63 -1.42 4.08
N ARG A 46 -22.01 -1.13 2.95
CA ARG A 46 -20.76 -1.75 2.51
C ARG A 46 -19.66 -0.69 2.38
N GLU A 47 -18.55 -0.93 3.03
CA GLU A 47 -17.35 -0.09 2.98
C GLU A 47 -16.20 -0.82 2.31
N PHE A 48 -15.33 -0.06 1.66
CA PHE A 48 -14.16 -0.57 0.95
C PHE A 48 -12.89 0.07 1.48
N LEU A 49 -11.99 -0.74 2.03
CA LEU A 49 -10.68 -0.30 2.50
C LEU A 49 -9.58 -0.70 1.49
N PRO A 50 -9.01 0.24 0.75
CA PRO A 50 -7.88 -0.05 -0.14
C PRO A 50 -6.59 -0.29 0.66
N VAL A 51 -6.05 -1.49 0.58
CA VAL A 51 -4.82 -1.90 1.28
C VAL A 51 -3.70 -2.19 0.28
N GLN A 52 -2.53 -1.63 0.51
CA GLN A 52 -1.27 -1.94 -0.20
C GLN A 52 -0.11 -1.93 0.81
N CYS A 53 1.13 -2.10 0.32
CA CYS A 53 2.29 -1.97 1.20
C CYS A 53 2.27 -0.63 1.94
N GLN A 54 2.42 -0.69 3.26
CA GLN A 54 2.36 0.49 4.12
C GLN A 54 3.70 1.24 4.20
N HIS A 55 4.77 0.72 3.58
CA HIS A 55 6.12 1.28 3.63
C HIS A 55 6.51 1.73 5.05
N CYS A 56 6.37 0.82 5.99
CA CYS A 56 6.52 1.05 7.43
C CYS A 56 7.86 1.69 7.79
N ASP A 57 7.89 2.51 8.84
CA ASP A 57 9.13 3.06 9.36
C ASP A 57 9.92 2.00 10.12
N THR A 58 9.23 1.09 10.80
CA THR A 58 9.81 -0.08 11.45
C THR A 58 9.31 -1.34 10.73
N PRO A 59 9.88 -1.69 9.53
CA PRO A 59 9.33 -2.73 8.69
C PRO A 59 9.76 -4.12 9.15
N PRO A 60 8.86 -4.94 9.74
CA PRO A 60 9.21 -6.29 10.20
C PRO A 60 9.68 -7.18 9.05
N CYS A 61 9.17 -6.95 7.86
CA CYS A 61 9.56 -7.67 6.65
C CYS A 61 11.01 -7.41 6.18
N VAL A 62 11.64 -6.33 6.64
CA VAL A 62 13.07 -6.07 6.46
C VAL A 62 13.87 -6.77 7.56
N ALA A 63 13.42 -6.66 8.80
CA ALA A 63 14.11 -7.25 9.95
C ALA A 63 14.27 -8.78 9.84
N VAL A 64 13.27 -9.47 9.28
CA VAL A 64 13.31 -10.94 9.14
C VAL A 64 13.99 -11.44 7.86
N CYS A 65 14.48 -10.55 6.99
CA CYS A 65 15.06 -10.97 5.71
C CYS A 65 16.52 -11.43 5.88
N PRO A 66 16.82 -12.73 5.72
CA PRO A 66 18.17 -13.26 6.00
C PRO A 66 19.23 -12.78 5.00
N THR A 67 18.80 -12.44 3.77
CA THR A 67 19.72 -12.00 2.71
C THR A 67 19.77 -10.48 2.56
N GLY A 68 18.96 -9.71 3.32
CA GLY A 68 18.84 -8.28 3.11
C GLY A 68 18.11 -7.87 1.82
N ALA A 69 17.60 -8.84 1.04
CA ALA A 69 16.83 -8.56 -0.19
C ALA A 69 15.67 -7.59 0.05
N SER A 70 14.95 -7.76 1.18
CA SER A 70 13.96 -6.77 1.62
C SER A 70 14.68 -5.68 2.40
N HIS A 71 14.64 -4.44 1.91
CA HIS A 71 15.36 -3.32 2.49
C HIS A 71 14.53 -2.04 2.45
N LYS A 72 14.92 -1.04 3.24
CA LYS A 72 14.31 0.30 3.25
C LYS A 72 15.32 1.29 2.67
N ARG A 73 14.89 2.08 1.70
CA ARG A 73 15.68 3.20 1.12
C ARG A 73 15.73 4.39 2.09
N LYS A 74 16.65 5.33 1.83
CA LYS A 74 16.77 6.58 2.61
C LYS A 74 15.51 7.44 2.56
N ASP A 75 14.77 7.40 1.44
CA ASP A 75 13.48 8.07 1.25
C ASP A 75 12.29 7.36 1.93
N GLY A 76 12.54 6.31 2.69
CA GLY A 76 11.52 5.56 3.42
C GLY A 76 10.80 4.49 2.60
N ILE A 77 11.06 4.36 1.31
CA ILE A 77 10.43 3.33 0.47
C ILE A 77 11.04 1.97 0.78
N VAL A 78 10.19 1.01 1.16
CA VAL A 78 10.62 -0.38 1.36
C VAL A 78 10.59 -1.10 0.02
N LEU A 79 11.68 -1.78 -0.33
CA LEU A 79 11.87 -2.52 -1.59
C LEU A 79 12.24 -3.98 -1.34
N VAL A 80 12.28 -4.76 -2.43
CA VAL A 80 12.85 -6.10 -2.48
C VAL A 80 13.78 -6.16 -3.70
N ASN A 81 15.03 -6.53 -3.46
CA ASN A 81 15.95 -6.87 -4.55
C ASN A 81 15.67 -8.31 -4.98
N GLU A 82 15.23 -8.48 -6.22
CA GLU A 82 14.85 -9.79 -6.76
C GLU A 82 16.04 -10.75 -6.87
N LYS A 83 17.22 -10.22 -7.16
CA LYS A 83 18.45 -11.01 -7.35
C LYS A 83 18.94 -11.64 -6.04
N ASP A 84 18.73 -10.96 -4.92
CA ASP A 84 19.16 -11.40 -3.59
C ASP A 84 18.08 -12.21 -2.87
N CYS A 85 16.86 -12.27 -3.43
CA CYS A 85 15.71 -12.91 -2.81
C CYS A 85 15.73 -14.43 -3.00
N ILE A 86 15.90 -15.18 -1.92
CA ILE A 86 15.88 -16.66 -1.92
C ILE A 86 14.48 -17.27 -1.77
N GLY A 87 13.42 -16.47 -1.75
CA GLY A 87 12.04 -16.95 -1.67
C GLY A 87 11.63 -17.60 -0.35
N CYS A 88 12.34 -17.39 0.75
CA CYS A 88 12.09 -18.02 2.06
C CYS A 88 10.73 -17.69 2.69
N LYS A 89 10.00 -16.69 2.18
CA LYS A 89 8.65 -16.26 2.59
C LYS A 89 8.54 -15.64 3.99
N TYR A 90 9.60 -15.52 4.78
CA TYR A 90 9.55 -14.92 6.12
C TYR A 90 8.94 -13.51 6.10
N CYS A 91 9.25 -12.71 5.10
CA CYS A 91 8.68 -11.38 4.94
C CYS A 91 7.19 -11.36 4.59
N ILE A 92 6.62 -12.45 4.06
CA ILE A 92 5.17 -12.62 3.89
C ILE A 92 4.54 -12.86 5.26
N ALA A 93 5.06 -13.84 6.02
CA ALA A 93 4.56 -14.19 7.35
C ALA A 93 4.66 -13.01 8.34
N ALA A 94 5.73 -12.21 8.25
CA ALA A 94 5.94 -11.05 9.13
C ALA A 94 5.09 -9.82 8.75
N CYS A 95 4.44 -9.79 7.58
CA CYS A 95 3.68 -8.62 7.13
C CYS A 95 2.24 -8.63 7.66
N PRO A 96 1.84 -7.74 8.58
CA PRO A 96 0.48 -7.75 9.13
C PRO A 96 -0.59 -7.28 8.14
N TYR A 97 -0.18 -6.74 6.99
CA TYR A 97 -1.07 -6.18 5.96
C TYR A 97 -1.32 -7.15 4.80
N ASN A 98 -0.67 -8.31 4.78
CA ASN A 98 -0.81 -9.35 3.73
C ASN A 98 -0.66 -8.81 2.28
N VAL A 99 0.36 -7.97 2.04
CA VAL A 99 0.54 -7.24 0.76
C VAL A 99 1.82 -7.64 0.01
N ARG A 100 2.32 -8.83 0.27
CA ARG A 100 3.46 -9.42 -0.44
C ARG A 100 3.02 -10.63 -1.22
N ILE A 101 3.49 -10.76 -2.44
CA ILE A 101 3.20 -11.91 -3.31
C ILE A 101 4.49 -12.65 -3.63
N ILE A 102 4.36 -13.95 -3.85
CA ILE A 102 5.43 -14.77 -4.43
C ILE A 102 5.21 -14.89 -5.93
N LYS A 103 6.25 -14.64 -6.70
CA LYS A 103 6.23 -14.85 -8.15
C LYS A 103 6.49 -16.32 -8.47
N LYS A 104 6.09 -16.74 -9.69
CA LYS A 104 6.32 -18.11 -10.15
C LYS A 104 7.82 -18.48 -10.13
N GLU A 105 8.67 -17.50 -10.36
CA GLU A 105 10.13 -17.61 -10.35
C GLU A 105 10.73 -17.75 -8.94
N GLY A 106 9.90 -17.73 -7.89
CA GLY A 106 10.28 -18.01 -6.51
C GLY A 106 10.63 -16.78 -5.66
N TYR A 107 10.77 -15.59 -6.23
CA TYR A 107 11.08 -14.38 -5.47
C TYR A 107 9.83 -13.60 -5.03
N ILE A 108 9.99 -12.70 -4.07
CA ILE A 108 8.90 -11.92 -3.49
C ILE A 108 8.80 -10.55 -4.16
N LYS A 109 7.57 -10.15 -4.48
CA LYS A 109 7.23 -8.78 -4.94
C LYS A 109 6.16 -8.13 -4.07
N LYS A 110 6.09 -6.81 -4.15
CA LYS A 110 5.11 -5.98 -3.46
C LYS A 110 5.02 -4.59 -4.10
N CYS A 111 4.06 -3.77 -3.65
CA CYS A 111 3.99 -2.37 -4.02
C CYS A 111 5.31 -1.63 -3.73
N ARG A 112 5.78 -0.85 -4.68
CA ARG A 112 6.97 0.01 -4.59
C ARG A 112 6.65 1.47 -4.92
N PHE A 113 5.38 1.87 -4.79
CA PHE A 113 4.84 3.17 -5.14
C PHE A 113 5.07 3.58 -6.60
N CYS A 114 5.21 2.61 -7.53
CA CYS A 114 5.57 2.87 -8.93
C CYS A 114 6.85 3.75 -9.01
N LEU A 115 7.94 3.25 -8.42
CA LEU A 115 9.18 3.99 -8.21
C LEU A 115 9.66 4.74 -9.46
N GLU A 116 9.53 4.12 -10.63
CA GLU A 116 9.91 4.69 -11.91
C GLU A 116 9.12 5.95 -12.28
N PHE A 117 7.89 6.08 -11.78
CA PHE A 117 7.03 7.24 -11.98
C PHE A 117 7.40 8.34 -10.99
N ILE A 118 7.51 8.01 -9.70
CA ILE A 118 7.80 9.01 -8.68
C ILE A 118 9.21 9.62 -8.83
N GLU A 119 10.20 8.86 -9.32
CA GLU A 119 11.54 9.39 -9.65
C GLU A 119 11.52 10.39 -10.81
N LYS A 120 10.48 10.37 -11.64
CA LYS A 120 10.21 11.35 -12.70
C LYS A 120 9.28 12.49 -12.27
N GLY A 121 8.86 12.52 -10.99
CA GLY A 121 7.88 13.47 -10.50
C GLY A 121 6.42 13.12 -10.85
N GLU A 122 6.18 11.94 -11.41
CA GLU A 122 4.86 11.47 -11.77
C GLU A 122 4.16 10.76 -10.60
N LYS A 123 2.85 10.59 -10.70
CA LYS A 123 2.05 9.94 -9.66
C LYS A 123 1.94 8.43 -9.87
N PRO A 124 1.80 7.62 -8.80
CA PRO A 124 1.56 6.17 -8.92
C PRO A 124 0.31 5.85 -9.73
N ALA A 125 0.34 4.78 -10.55
CA ALA A 125 -0.76 4.40 -11.43
C ALA A 125 -2.11 4.20 -10.71
N CYS A 126 -2.10 3.65 -9.49
CA CYS A 126 -3.32 3.47 -8.69
C CYS A 126 -3.94 4.79 -8.20
N LEU A 127 -3.20 5.89 -8.24
CA LEU A 127 -3.67 7.21 -7.89
C LEU A 127 -4.26 7.91 -9.11
N THR A 128 -3.56 7.87 -10.25
CA THR A 128 -4.01 8.52 -11.49
C THR A 128 -5.28 7.91 -12.06
N THR A 129 -5.49 6.61 -11.86
CA THR A 129 -6.70 5.91 -12.33
C THR A 129 -7.90 6.04 -11.39
N CYS A 130 -7.72 6.59 -10.18
CA CYS A 130 -8.81 6.65 -9.19
C CYS A 130 -9.79 7.79 -9.51
N MET A 131 -10.95 7.45 -10.05
CA MET A 131 -11.97 8.42 -10.49
C MET A 131 -12.57 9.24 -9.34
N THR A 132 -12.57 8.70 -8.11
CA THR A 132 -13.15 9.36 -6.93
C THR A 132 -12.11 10.06 -6.06
N GLY A 133 -10.82 10.03 -6.45
CA GLY A 133 -9.75 10.70 -5.72
C GLY A 133 -9.51 10.19 -4.30
N VAL A 134 -9.68 8.87 -4.09
CA VAL A 134 -9.46 8.20 -2.78
C VAL A 134 -8.04 8.38 -2.26
N ARG A 135 -7.05 8.49 -3.15
CA ARG A 135 -5.63 8.45 -2.81
C ARG A 135 -4.96 9.80 -3.00
N ILE A 136 -4.18 10.21 -2.01
CA ILE A 136 -3.33 11.40 -2.06
C ILE A 136 -1.90 10.96 -1.80
N PHE A 137 -0.97 11.33 -2.68
CA PHE A 137 0.43 10.93 -2.61
C PHE A 137 1.34 12.16 -2.58
N GLY A 138 2.40 12.09 -1.80
CA GLY A 138 3.41 13.15 -1.71
C GLY A 138 4.41 12.84 -0.61
N ASP A 139 5.32 13.77 -0.40
CA ASP A 139 6.30 13.71 0.67
C ASP A 139 5.62 13.94 2.03
N LEU A 140 5.84 13.03 2.97
CA LEU A 140 5.34 13.12 4.34
C LEU A 140 6.26 13.97 5.25
N ASP A 141 7.51 14.16 4.83
CA ASP A 141 8.49 14.93 5.60
C ASP A 141 8.40 16.43 5.25
N ASP A 142 7.71 16.79 4.15
CA ASP A 142 7.31 18.17 3.84
C ASP A 142 5.95 18.51 4.49
N PRO A 143 5.92 19.39 5.52
CA PRO A 143 4.67 19.78 6.19
C PRO A 143 3.71 20.55 5.26
N ASN A 144 4.23 21.16 4.19
CA ASN A 144 3.45 21.92 3.21
C ASN A 144 2.89 21.06 2.08
N SER A 145 3.28 19.79 2.00
CA SER A 145 2.76 18.88 0.98
C SER A 145 1.24 18.69 1.14
N GLU A 146 0.56 18.43 0.03
CA GLU A 146 -0.88 18.15 0.01
C GLU A 146 -1.24 16.99 0.97
N VAL A 147 -0.43 15.93 0.95
CA VAL A 147 -0.67 14.73 1.76
C VAL A 147 -0.52 15.03 3.25
N SER A 148 0.51 15.79 3.66
CA SER A 148 0.74 16.13 5.08
C SER A 148 -0.37 17.03 5.62
N ARG A 149 -0.75 18.06 4.87
CA ARG A 149 -1.90 18.93 5.23
C ARG A 149 -3.20 18.14 5.32
N PHE A 150 -3.45 17.22 4.40
CA PHE A 150 -4.65 16.39 4.41
C PHE A 150 -4.70 15.48 5.65
N ILE A 151 -3.59 14.86 6.02
CA ILE A 151 -3.47 14.00 7.21
C ILE A 151 -3.81 14.78 8.47
N VAL A 152 -3.17 15.94 8.65
CA VAL A 152 -3.36 16.78 9.85
C VAL A 152 -4.79 17.31 9.92
N ARG A 153 -5.30 17.91 8.84
CA ARG A 153 -6.65 18.51 8.77
C ARG A 153 -7.75 17.50 9.09
N ASN A 154 -7.62 16.26 8.63
CA ASN A 154 -8.63 15.23 8.80
C ASN A 154 -8.30 14.24 9.93
N LYS A 155 -7.21 14.45 10.69
CA LYS A 155 -6.78 13.60 11.82
C LYS A 155 -6.69 12.11 11.44
N LEU A 156 -6.09 11.82 10.28
CA LEU A 156 -5.99 10.47 9.74
C LEU A 156 -5.22 9.54 10.69
N LYS A 157 -5.61 8.27 10.68
CA LYS A 157 -5.01 7.23 11.51
C LYS A 157 -4.26 6.22 10.66
N GLN A 158 -3.28 5.57 11.25
CA GLN A 158 -2.57 4.44 10.65
C GLN A 158 -3.42 3.17 10.76
N TYR A 159 -3.40 2.35 9.72
CA TYR A 159 -4.06 1.04 9.73
C TYR A 159 -3.23 0.04 10.54
N LYS A 160 -3.89 -0.70 11.44
CA LYS A 160 -3.23 -1.65 12.37
C LYS A 160 -2.07 -1.03 13.14
N ALA A 161 -2.29 0.17 13.71
CA ALA A 161 -1.28 0.90 14.49
C ALA A 161 -0.76 0.10 15.70
N GLU A 162 -1.60 -0.76 16.25
CA GLU A 162 -1.29 -1.68 17.36
C GLU A 162 -0.15 -2.66 17.05
N MET A 163 0.15 -2.91 15.78
CA MET A 163 1.26 -3.76 15.34
C MET A 163 2.63 -3.07 15.43
N ASN A 164 2.69 -1.80 15.85
CA ASN A 164 3.91 -1.02 16.07
C ASN A 164 4.87 -0.95 14.87
N THR A 165 4.37 -1.14 13.65
CA THR A 165 5.18 -1.07 12.43
C THR A 165 5.40 0.34 11.90
N ARG A 166 4.73 1.33 12.48
CA ARG A 166 4.73 2.74 12.06
C ARG A 166 4.46 2.91 10.56
N PRO A 167 3.24 2.58 10.09
CA PRO A 167 2.87 2.71 8.67
C PRO A 167 3.01 4.14 8.15
N ARG A 168 3.48 4.30 6.90
CA ARG A 168 3.52 5.60 6.20
C ARG A 168 2.32 5.79 5.24
N VAL A 169 1.28 4.99 5.41
CA VAL A 169 -0.02 5.18 4.77
C VAL A 169 -1.06 5.45 5.84
N TYR A 170 -1.80 6.54 5.67
CA TYR A 170 -2.77 7.05 6.64
C TYR A 170 -4.17 6.96 6.06
N TYR A 171 -5.15 6.68 6.89
CA TYR A 171 -6.52 6.42 6.49
C TYR A 171 -7.49 7.38 7.18
N LYS A 172 -8.36 8.01 6.38
CA LYS A 172 -9.57 8.64 6.84
C LYS A 172 -10.67 7.58 6.76
N LYS A 173 -11.19 7.19 7.91
CA LYS A 173 -12.27 6.20 7.99
C LYS A 173 -13.61 6.78 7.51
N ALA A 174 -14.43 5.89 6.96
CA ALA A 174 -15.81 6.17 6.65
C ALA A 174 -16.65 6.38 7.93
#